data_0d8a148af14906819825e8268c0e5a52
#
_entry.id   0d8a148af14906819825e8268c0e5a52
#
_cell.length_a   1.000
_cell.length_b   1.000
_cell.length_c   1.000
_cell.angle_alpha   90.00
_cell.angle_beta   90.00
_cell.angle_gamma   90.00
#
_symmetry.space_group_name_H-M   'P 1'
#
loop_
_entity.id
_entity.type
_entity.pdbx_description
1 polymer ?
#
loop_
_entity_poly.entity_id
_entity_poly.type
_entity_poly.pdbx_seq_one_letter_code
_entity_poly.pdbx_strand_id
1 'polypeptide(L)'
;MSASLVGSEMCIRDRTKTLTQEEANEAEPSDAVTILNFIISECTDLANDKLPVNYNNMPGGEGNLQRATKGMALALKSRASLYLASPLYSADDTQKWKNAAQAAYDLISQAGTLGYSLDPKYSNLYGATNNQSKEVIMCRPTGASTSFESANFPMGVTKGSTTTCPTENLVSAYEMTDGTAFDWSNAEMVKDPYANRDPRLGMTVVYNGMAWPKTTPVEVFEGGKNGQPIKNATTTGYYLRKYVNN
;
A
#
# COMPACT_ATOMS: atom_id res chain seq x y z
N MET A 1 14.92 7.71 -8.11
CA MET A 1 15.32 6.33 -8.49
C MET A 1 16.46 6.43 -9.49
N SER A 2 17.58 5.76 -9.27
CA SER A 2 18.71 5.83 -10.19
C SER A 2 18.35 5.10 -11.50
N ALA A 3 18.89 5.56 -12.63
CA ALA A 3 18.74 4.92 -13.94
C ALA A 3 19.12 3.42 -13.92
N SER A 4 20.00 3.03 -13.00
CA SER A 4 20.37 1.62 -12.74
C SER A 4 19.22 0.75 -12.24
N LEU A 5 18.30 1.30 -11.40
CA LEU A 5 17.13 0.57 -10.93
C LEU A 5 16.07 0.38 -12.03
N VAL A 6 15.90 1.38 -12.89
CA VAL A 6 14.98 1.28 -14.04
C VAL A 6 15.50 0.23 -15.04
N GLY A 7 16.80 0.21 -15.32
CA GLY A 7 17.40 -0.80 -16.19
C GLY A 7 17.28 -2.22 -15.63
N SER A 8 17.52 -2.42 -14.33
CA SER A 8 17.38 -3.74 -13.72
C SER A 8 15.93 -4.22 -13.61
N GLU A 9 14.97 -3.33 -13.39
CA GLU A 9 13.56 -3.71 -13.40
C GLU A 9 13.04 -4.07 -14.79
N MET A 10 13.52 -3.44 -15.85
CA MET A 10 13.12 -3.76 -17.22
C MET A 10 13.84 -4.99 -17.78
N CYS A 11 15.09 -5.24 -17.39
CA CYS A 11 15.91 -6.31 -17.97
C CYS A 11 15.95 -7.59 -17.15
N ILE A 12 15.62 -7.55 -15.85
CA ILE A 12 15.77 -8.67 -14.91
C ILE A 12 14.48 -9.49 -14.73
N ARG A 13 13.31 -8.89 -14.91
CA ARG A 13 12.02 -9.52 -14.62
C ARG A 13 11.76 -10.81 -15.38
N ASP A 14 12.30 -10.90 -16.58
CA ASP A 14 12.08 -12.03 -17.49
C ASP A 14 13.35 -12.87 -17.72
N ARG A 15 14.38 -12.67 -16.89
CA ARG A 15 15.65 -13.40 -16.96
C ARG A 15 15.81 -14.35 -15.80
N THR A 16 15.85 -15.64 -16.08
CA THR A 16 15.98 -16.72 -15.08
C THR A 16 17.41 -17.30 -15.01
N LYS A 17 18.31 -16.84 -15.88
CA LYS A 17 19.71 -17.22 -15.93
C LYS A 17 20.60 -16.01 -16.17
N THR A 18 21.88 -16.14 -15.81
CA THR A 18 22.91 -15.20 -16.21
C THR A 18 23.09 -15.28 -17.72
N LEU A 19 23.09 -14.14 -18.40
CA LEU A 19 23.30 -14.01 -19.83
C LEU A 19 24.74 -13.60 -20.12
N THR A 20 25.27 -14.04 -21.26
CA THR A 20 26.48 -13.45 -21.85
C THR A 20 26.15 -12.06 -22.39
N GLN A 21 27.19 -11.27 -22.72
CA GLN A 21 27.00 -9.94 -23.29
C GLN A 21 26.26 -9.98 -24.65
N GLU A 22 26.54 -10.99 -25.46
CA GLU A 22 25.85 -11.20 -26.75
C GLU A 22 24.39 -11.55 -26.54
N GLU A 23 24.10 -12.56 -25.69
CA GLU A 23 22.70 -12.92 -25.33
C GLU A 23 21.93 -11.73 -24.73
N ALA A 24 22.58 -10.89 -23.93
CA ALA A 24 21.92 -9.73 -23.32
C ALA A 24 21.59 -8.65 -24.35
N ASN A 25 22.43 -8.46 -25.36
CA ASN A 25 22.21 -7.49 -26.43
C ASN A 25 21.09 -7.91 -27.40
N GLU A 26 20.88 -9.22 -27.56
CA GLU A 26 19.86 -9.80 -28.45
C GLU A 26 18.53 -10.09 -27.74
N ALA A 27 18.54 -10.02 -26.43
CA ALA A 27 17.39 -10.39 -25.63
C ALA A 27 16.24 -9.37 -25.75
N GLU A 28 15.11 -9.80 -26.28
CA GLU A 28 13.88 -9.01 -26.27
C GLU A 28 13.11 -9.16 -24.95
N PRO A 29 12.33 -8.14 -24.54
CA PRO A 29 11.46 -8.25 -23.37
C PRO A 29 10.38 -9.31 -23.55
N SER A 30 10.15 -10.15 -22.56
CA SER A 30 9.02 -11.07 -22.56
C SER A 30 7.71 -10.31 -22.35
N ASP A 31 6.63 -10.82 -22.94
CA ASP A 31 5.31 -10.23 -22.74
C ASP A 31 4.81 -10.42 -21.29
N ALA A 32 3.93 -9.53 -20.83
CA ALA A 32 3.45 -9.52 -19.46
C ALA A 32 2.68 -10.78 -19.06
N VAL A 33 1.97 -11.41 -20.00
CA VAL A 33 1.21 -12.64 -19.75
C VAL A 33 2.15 -13.80 -19.44
N THR A 34 3.23 -13.93 -20.23
CA THR A 34 4.29 -14.93 -20.01
C THR A 34 4.92 -14.75 -18.62
N ILE A 35 5.27 -13.50 -18.25
CA ILE A 35 5.87 -13.20 -16.93
C ILE A 35 4.88 -13.49 -15.80
N LEU A 36 3.62 -13.11 -15.91
CA LEU A 36 2.60 -13.37 -14.89
C LEU A 36 2.37 -14.87 -14.69
N ASN A 37 2.30 -15.64 -15.77
CA ASN A 37 2.17 -17.10 -15.69
C ASN A 37 3.41 -17.74 -15.05
N PHE A 38 4.61 -17.27 -15.36
CA PHE A 38 5.84 -17.72 -14.72
C PHE A 38 5.82 -17.45 -13.21
N ILE A 39 5.45 -16.23 -12.78
CA ILE A 39 5.32 -15.89 -11.37
C ILE A 39 4.31 -16.80 -10.66
N ILE A 40 3.15 -17.07 -11.27
CA ILE A 40 2.11 -17.93 -10.70
C ILE A 40 2.63 -19.36 -10.53
N SER A 41 3.34 -19.88 -11.53
CA SER A 41 3.94 -21.22 -11.48
C SER A 41 4.99 -21.34 -10.38
N GLU A 42 5.97 -20.43 -10.37
CA GLU A 42 7.04 -20.41 -9.37
C GLU A 42 6.49 -20.26 -7.94
N CYS A 43 5.53 -19.35 -7.74
CA CYS A 43 4.89 -19.17 -6.43
C CYS A 43 4.11 -20.42 -6.00
N THR A 44 3.51 -21.16 -6.92
CA THR A 44 2.83 -22.42 -6.64
C THR A 44 3.82 -23.47 -6.16
N ASP A 45 4.91 -23.64 -6.87
CA ASP A 45 5.99 -24.56 -6.51
C ASP A 45 6.65 -24.23 -5.17
N LEU A 46 6.90 -22.95 -4.93
CA LEU A 46 7.48 -22.46 -3.68
C LEU A 46 6.56 -22.64 -2.48
N ALA A 47 5.24 -22.47 -2.67
CA ALA A 47 4.26 -22.70 -1.62
C ALA A 47 4.04 -24.19 -1.32
N ASN A 48 4.36 -25.10 -2.26
CA ASN A 48 4.29 -26.54 -2.10
C ASN A 48 5.60 -27.07 -1.49
N ASP A 49 5.74 -26.94 -0.16
CA ASP A 49 6.79 -27.55 0.68
C ASP A 49 8.23 -27.01 0.52
N LYS A 50 8.45 -25.96 -0.29
CA LYS A 50 9.79 -25.36 -0.43
C LYS A 50 10.04 -24.19 0.53
N LEU A 51 9.00 -23.43 0.87
CA LEU A 51 9.12 -22.31 1.77
C LEU A 51 8.49 -22.60 3.13
N PRO A 52 9.14 -22.22 4.24
CA PRO A 52 8.59 -22.39 5.58
C PRO A 52 7.40 -21.43 5.82
N VAL A 53 6.55 -21.82 6.76
CA VAL A 53 5.47 -20.95 7.26
C VAL A 53 6.07 -19.69 7.90
N ASN A 54 7.11 -19.87 8.72
CA ASN A 54 7.90 -18.79 9.32
C ASN A 54 9.33 -19.30 9.60
N TYR A 55 10.19 -18.39 10.06
CA TYR A 55 11.59 -18.71 10.37
C TYR A 55 11.87 -18.77 11.88
N ASN A 56 10.86 -18.69 12.75
CA ASN A 56 11.03 -18.57 14.20
C ASN A 56 11.82 -19.75 14.83
N ASN A 57 11.70 -20.94 14.27
CA ASN A 57 12.36 -22.14 14.76
C ASN A 57 13.67 -22.48 14.00
N MET A 58 14.17 -21.58 13.16
CA MET A 58 15.40 -21.77 12.42
C MET A 58 16.57 -21.03 13.09
N PRO A 59 17.81 -21.51 12.98
CA PRO A 59 18.98 -20.78 13.47
C PRO A 59 19.02 -19.36 12.89
N GLY A 60 19.08 -18.33 13.73
CA GLY A 60 19.00 -16.93 13.33
C GLY A 60 17.61 -16.47 12.91
N GLY A 61 16.54 -17.19 13.28
CA GLY A 61 15.17 -16.95 12.82
C GLY A 61 14.58 -15.62 13.26
N GLU A 62 14.93 -15.13 14.44
CA GLU A 62 14.40 -13.85 14.95
C GLU A 62 14.72 -12.64 14.06
N GLY A 63 15.78 -12.68 13.28
CA GLY A 63 16.15 -11.64 12.31
C GLY A 63 15.54 -11.82 10.91
N ASN A 64 14.74 -12.87 10.68
CA ASN A 64 14.31 -13.28 9.34
C ASN A 64 12.83 -12.95 9.00
N LEU A 65 12.19 -12.04 9.73
CA LEU A 65 10.79 -11.62 9.50
C LEU A 65 10.50 -11.11 8.08
N GLN A 66 11.56 -10.85 7.30
CA GLN A 66 11.46 -10.25 5.97
C GLN A 66 11.93 -11.19 4.85
N ARG A 67 12.18 -12.45 5.20
CA ARG A 67 12.49 -13.50 4.23
C ARG A 67 11.22 -14.07 3.62
N ALA A 68 11.38 -14.63 2.40
CA ALA A 68 10.28 -15.25 1.70
C ALA A 68 9.69 -16.42 2.51
N THR A 69 8.37 -16.39 2.72
CA THR A 69 7.61 -17.42 3.42
C THR A 69 6.56 -18.02 2.49
N LYS A 70 5.97 -19.15 2.88
CA LYS A 70 4.84 -19.76 2.18
C LYS A 70 3.69 -18.74 1.97
N GLY A 71 3.36 -17.97 3.00
CA GLY A 71 2.31 -16.95 2.91
C GLY A 71 2.62 -15.83 1.91
N MET A 72 3.90 -15.42 1.82
CA MET A 72 4.34 -14.46 0.81
C MET A 72 4.18 -15.02 -0.62
N ALA A 73 4.55 -16.28 -0.85
CA ALA A 73 4.38 -16.90 -2.16
C ALA A 73 2.90 -16.99 -2.56
N LEU A 74 2.01 -17.37 -1.64
CA LEU A 74 0.56 -17.40 -1.87
C LEU A 74 0.00 -16.01 -2.14
N ALA A 75 0.44 -14.98 -1.43
CA ALA A 75 0.00 -13.61 -1.64
C ALA A 75 0.45 -13.06 -3.01
N LEU A 76 1.69 -13.34 -3.40
CA LEU A 76 2.21 -12.94 -4.70
C LEU A 76 1.50 -13.68 -5.85
N LYS A 77 1.24 -14.98 -5.69
CA LYS A 77 0.42 -15.78 -6.62
C LYS A 77 -0.98 -15.16 -6.80
N SER A 78 -1.66 -14.84 -5.71
CA SER A 78 -2.99 -14.21 -5.74
C SER A 78 -2.96 -12.89 -6.52
N ARG A 79 -1.99 -12.04 -6.24
CA ARG A 79 -1.83 -10.74 -6.92
C ARG A 79 -1.53 -10.91 -8.42
N ALA A 80 -0.61 -11.80 -8.78
CA ALA A 80 -0.28 -12.07 -10.18
C ALA A 80 -1.48 -12.64 -10.95
N SER A 81 -2.24 -13.56 -10.32
CA SER A 81 -3.45 -14.12 -10.90
C SER A 81 -4.53 -13.07 -11.13
N LEU A 82 -4.68 -12.11 -10.20
CA LEU A 82 -5.62 -11.00 -10.35
C LEU A 82 -5.24 -10.09 -11.53
N TYR A 83 -3.97 -9.75 -11.68
CA TYR A 83 -3.51 -8.98 -12.83
C TYR A 83 -3.71 -9.73 -14.14
N LEU A 84 -3.40 -11.03 -14.18
CA LEU A 84 -3.60 -11.86 -15.37
C LEU A 84 -5.08 -11.96 -15.77
N ALA A 85 -6.01 -11.88 -14.81
CA ALA A 85 -7.46 -11.89 -15.08
C ALA A 85 -7.98 -10.55 -15.60
N SER A 86 -7.22 -9.46 -15.46
CA SER A 86 -7.64 -8.13 -15.96
C SER A 86 -7.96 -8.15 -17.45
N PRO A 87 -9.00 -7.42 -17.91
CA PRO A 87 -9.32 -7.24 -19.32
C PRO A 87 -8.14 -6.79 -20.17
N LEU A 88 -7.17 -6.09 -19.60
CA LEU A 88 -5.94 -5.67 -20.26
C LEU A 88 -5.13 -6.86 -20.81
N TYR A 89 -5.18 -8.02 -20.16
CA TYR A 89 -4.37 -9.20 -20.49
C TYR A 89 -5.20 -10.41 -20.93
N SER A 90 -6.50 -10.42 -20.71
CA SER A 90 -7.30 -11.64 -20.89
C SER A 90 -8.72 -11.46 -21.43
N ALA A 91 -9.07 -10.28 -21.94
CA ALA A 91 -10.37 -10.05 -22.61
C ALA A 91 -11.57 -10.68 -21.86
N ASP A 92 -11.71 -10.44 -20.54
CA ASP A 92 -12.80 -10.93 -19.65
C ASP A 92 -12.93 -12.48 -19.60
N ASP A 93 -11.82 -13.18 -19.60
CA ASP A 93 -11.79 -14.63 -19.42
C ASP A 93 -12.29 -15.01 -18.00
N THR A 94 -13.52 -15.52 -17.93
CA THR A 94 -14.16 -15.94 -16.67
C THR A 94 -13.35 -16.98 -15.91
N GLN A 95 -12.60 -17.86 -16.59
CA GLN A 95 -11.77 -18.86 -15.92
C GLN A 95 -10.58 -18.22 -15.20
N LYS A 96 -9.97 -17.18 -15.77
CA LYS A 96 -8.89 -16.45 -15.10
C LYS A 96 -9.38 -15.71 -13.86
N TRP A 97 -10.60 -15.14 -13.88
CA TRP A 97 -11.23 -14.57 -12.70
C TRP A 97 -11.47 -15.62 -11.61
N LYS A 98 -11.94 -16.82 -11.96
CA LYS A 98 -12.09 -17.93 -11.01
C LYS A 98 -10.73 -18.37 -10.43
N ASN A 99 -9.70 -18.45 -11.26
CA ASN A 99 -8.36 -18.79 -10.81
C ASN A 99 -7.79 -17.73 -9.85
N ALA A 100 -8.03 -16.44 -10.12
CA ALA A 100 -7.62 -15.36 -9.22
C ALA A 100 -8.37 -15.43 -7.88
N ALA A 101 -9.67 -15.66 -7.89
CA ALA A 101 -10.47 -15.86 -6.69
C ALA A 101 -10.01 -17.08 -5.88
N GLN A 102 -9.71 -18.20 -6.55
CA GLN A 102 -9.18 -19.41 -5.90
C GLN A 102 -7.82 -19.14 -5.26
N ALA A 103 -6.91 -18.46 -5.95
CA ALA A 103 -5.60 -18.12 -5.39
C ALA A 103 -5.69 -17.22 -4.13
N ALA A 104 -6.64 -16.29 -4.10
CA ALA A 104 -6.93 -15.50 -2.91
C ALA A 104 -7.53 -16.36 -1.77
N TYR A 105 -8.47 -17.24 -2.10
CA TYR A 105 -9.08 -18.16 -1.15
C TYR A 105 -8.07 -19.13 -0.55
N ASP A 106 -7.11 -19.63 -1.33
CA ASP A 106 -6.05 -20.52 -0.86
C ASP A 106 -5.21 -19.88 0.25
N LEU A 107 -4.96 -18.58 0.18
CA LEU A 107 -4.27 -17.83 1.24
C LEU A 107 -5.18 -17.61 2.45
N ILE A 108 -6.41 -17.16 2.23
CA ILE A 108 -7.37 -16.83 3.29
C ILE A 108 -7.71 -18.07 4.12
N SER A 109 -7.96 -19.21 3.47
CA SER A 109 -8.31 -20.47 4.15
C SER A 109 -7.16 -21.01 5.03
N GLN A 110 -5.92 -20.68 4.70
CA GLN A 110 -4.73 -21.06 5.44
C GLN A 110 -4.23 -19.97 6.42
N ALA A 111 -4.88 -18.79 6.47
CA ALA A 111 -4.36 -17.64 7.21
C ALA A 111 -4.02 -17.96 8.67
N GLY A 112 -4.90 -18.68 9.38
CA GLY A 112 -4.67 -19.09 10.77
C GLY A 112 -3.44 -19.99 10.94
N THR A 113 -3.26 -20.97 10.06
CA THR A 113 -2.09 -21.88 10.07
C THR A 113 -0.80 -21.13 9.72
N LEU A 114 -0.89 -20.14 8.84
CA LEU A 114 0.22 -19.29 8.44
C LEU A 114 0.55 -18.20 9.47
N GLY A 115 -0.30 -18.04 10.50
CA GLY A 115 -0.12 -17.05 11.56
C GLY A 115 -0.62 -15.64 11.22
N TYR A 116 -1.45 -15.50 10.18
CA TYR A 116 -2.04 -14.23 9.77
C TYR A 116 -3.44 -14.02 10.34
N SER A 117 -3.77 -12.79 10.63
CA SER A 117 -5.12 -12.34 10.99
C SER A 117 -5.27 -10.85 10.71
N LEU A 118 -6.50 -10.39 10.49
CA LEU A 118 -6.76 -8.96 10.41
C LEU A 118 -6.36 -8.26 11.72
N ASP A 119 -5.78 -7.09 11.61
CA ASP A 119 -5.46 -6.26 12.78
C ASP A 119 -6.75 -5.63 13.32
N PRO A 120 -7.01 -5.68 14.63
CA PRO A 120 -8.21 -5.10 15.21
C PRO A 120 -8.28 -3.58 15.09
N LYS A 121 -7.14 -2.93 14.79
CA LYS A 121 -7.04 -1.47 14.62
C LYS A 121 -6.36 -1.14 13.30
N TYR A 122 -7.14 -0.58 12.38
CA TYR A 122 -6.62 -0.12 11.08
C TYR A 122 -5.38 0.79 11.20
N SER A 123 -5.34 1.65 12.22
CA SER A 123 -4.22 2.56 12.46
C SER A 123 -2.88 1.84 12.77
N ASN A 124 -2.91 0.62 13.29
CA ASN A 124 -1.69 -0.14 13.59
C ASN A 124 -0.90 -0.45 12.31
N LEU A 125 -1.57 -0.64 11.18
CA LEU A 125 -0.94 -0.94 9.89
C LEU A 125 -0.05 0.19 9.37
N TYR A 126 -0.21 1.39 9.90
CA TYR A 126 0.47 2.60 9.44
C TYR A 126 1.27 3.29 10.54
N GLY A 127 1.28 2.69 11.73
CA GLY A 127 2.02 3.18 12.89
C GLY A 127 3.46 2.65 12.97
N ALA A 128 4.19 3.10 13.97
CA ALA A 128 5.59 2.72 14.21
C ALA A 128 5.79 1.22 14.50
N THR A 129 4.73 0.51 14.87
CA THR A 129 4.74 -0.93 15.20
C THR A 129 4.06 -1.79 14.13
N ASN A 130 3.90 -1.28 12.92
CA ASN A 130 3.21 -1.98 11.83
C ASN A 130 3.80 -3.35 11.50
N ASN A 131 5.10 -3.52 11.66
CA ASN A 131 5.80 -4.79 11.46
C ASN A 131 5.45 -5.88 12.49
N GLN A 132 4.75 -5.53 13.57
CA GLN A 132 4.25 -6.47 14.58
C GLN A 132 2.82 -6.94 14.29
N SER A 133 2.14 -6.30 13.35
CA SER A 133 0.78 -6.69 12.97
C SER A 133 0.78 -8.03 12.24
N LYS A 134 -0.11 -8.92 12.65
CA LYS A 134 -0.34 -10.22 11.98
C LYS A 134 -1.01 -10.08 10.61
N GLU A 135 -1.47 -8.90 10.23
CA GLU A 135 -2.00 -8.61 8.90
C GLU A 135 -0.89 -8.40 7.87
N VAL A 136 0.32 -8.05 8.33
CA VAL A 136 1.46 -7.82 7.43
C VAL A 136 2.06 -9.16 7.01
N ILE A 137 1.93 -9.48 5.74
CA ILE A 137 2.46 -10.72 5.15
C ILE A 137 3.95 -10.56 4.81
N MET A 138 4.33 -9.40 4.27
CA MET A 138 5.71 -9.05 3.95
C MET A 138 5.92 -7.55 4.10
N CYS A 139 7.06 -7.17 4.65
CA CYS A 139 7.50 -5.79 4.66
C CYS A 139 8.97 -5.69 4.25
N ARG A 140 9.34 -4.58 3.64
CA ARG A 140 10.75 -4.24 3.44
C ARG A 140 11.24 -3.50 4.68
N PRO A 141 12.29 -3.98 5.34
CA PRO A 141 12.86 -3.25 6.46
C PRO A 141 13.47 -1.95 5.96
N THR A 142 13.17 -0.88 6.66
CA THR A 142 13.87 0.39 6.53
C THR A 142 14.45 0.72 7.90
N GLY A 143 15.63 1.33 7.93
CA GLY A 143 16.16 1.86 9.19
C GLY A 143 15.20 2.88 9.80
N ALA A 144 15.25 3.04 11.11
CA ALA A 144 14.48 4.06 11.82
C ALA A 144 14.76 5.44 11.21
N SER A 145 13.71 6.13 10.79
CA SER A 145 13.82 7.46 10.16
C SER A 145 12.54 8.24 10.43
N THR A 146 12.68 9.52 10.70
CA THR A 146 11.57 10.48 10.82
C THR A 146 11.45 11.38 9.58
N SER A 147 12.16 11.06 8.50
CA SER A 147 12.20 11.91 7.32
C SER A 147 10.86 11.96 6.59
N PHE A 148 10.11 10.85 6.56
CA PHE A 148 8.78 10.80 5.95
C PHE A 148 7.79 11.67 6.72
N GLU A 149 7.75 11.56 8.06
CA GLU A 149 6.89 12.37 8.92
C GLU A 149 7.26 13.87 8.78
N SER A 150 8.54 14.20 8.87
CA SER A 150 9.01 15.58 8.74
C SER A 150 8.67 16.20 7.39
N ALA A 151 8.67 15.39 6.32
CA ALA A 151 8.30 15.83 4.98
C ALA A 151 6.78 16.01 4.79
N ASN A 152 5.94 15.50 5.71
CA ASN A 152 4.49 15.47 5.56
C ASN A 152 3.70 16.05 6.74
N PHE A 153 4.35 16.65 7.73
CA PHE A 153 3.63 17.38 8.77
C PHE A 153 2.93 18.60 8.17
N PRO A 154 1.73 18.95 8.67
CA PRO A 154 1.04 20.17 8.29
C PRO A 154 1.94 21.41 8.44
N MET A 155 1.87 22.35 7.50
CA MET A 155 2.53 23.64 7.63
C MET A 155 1.98 24.40 8.83
N GLY A 156 2.78 25.28 9.42
CA GLY A 156 2.42 26.00 10.65
C GLY A 156 2.75 25.25 11.93
N VAL A 157 3.18 23.98 11.87
CA VAL A 157 3.77 23.27 13.02
C VAL A 157 5.30 23.20 12.92
N THR A 158 5.98 22.98 14.03
CA THR A 158 7.45 22.84 14.05
C THR A 158 7.90 21.72 13.13
N LYS A 159 8.81 22.01 12.21
CA LYS A 159 9.29 21.10 11.15
C LYS A 159 8.21 20.67 10.16
N GLY A 160 7.14 21.43 10.03
CA GLY A 160 6.14 21.20 8.98
C GLY A 160 6.77 21.35 7.60
N SER A 161 6.48 20.42 6.72
CA SER A 161 6.85 20.45 5.30
C SER A 161 5.83 19.60 4.53
N THR A 162 5.27 20.15 3.49
CA THR A 162 4.18 19.51 2.76
C THR A 162 4.69 19.00 1.42
N THR A 163 4.97 17.71 1.32
CA THR A 163 5.38 17.09 0.06
C THR A 163 4.26 16.27 -0.58
N THR A 164 3.31 15.77 0.22
CA THR A 164 2.19 14.97 -0.27
C THR A 164 0.88 15.57 0.21
N CYS A 165 0.03 15.97 -0.73
CA CYS A 165 -1.32 16.45 -0.45
C CYS A 165 -2.34 15.45 -1.00
N PRO A 166 -3.26 14.91 -0.18
CA PRO A 166 -4.42 14.18 -0.66
C PRO A 166 -5.25 15.04 -1.62
N THR A 167 -5.81 14.41 -2.64
CA THR A 167 -6.71 15.11 -3.57
C THR A 167 -8.15 15.09 -3.08
N GLU A 168 -8.97 16.04 -3.54
CA GLU A 168 -10.41 16.05 -3.29
C GLU A 168 -11.09 14.76 -3.76
N ASN A 169 -10.67 14.20 -4.90
CA ASN A 169 -11.21 12.94 -5.40
C ASN A 169 -11.03 11.80 -4.42
N LEU A 170 -9.89 11.75 -3.72
CA LEU A 170 -9.67 10.75 -2.66
C LEU A 170 -10.60 11.00 -1.49
N VAL A 171 -10.77 12.25 -1.05
CA VAL A 171 -11.65 12.61 0.09
C VAL A 171 -13.11 12.30 -0.25
N SER A 172 -13.55 12.64 -1.44
CA SER A 172 -14.92 12.38 -1.91
C SER A 172 -15.21 10.89 -2.10
N ALA A 173 -14.19 10.06 -2.38
CA ALA A 173 -14.34 8.61 -2.52
C ALA A 173 -14.63 7.88 -1.19
N TYR A 174 -14.38 8.51 -0.05
CA TYR A 174 -14.84 7.95 1.23
C TYR A 174 -16.35 8.15 1.35
N GLU A 175 -17.06 7.09 1.63
CA GLU A 175 -18.52 7.09 1.81
C GLU A 175 -18.93 7.64 3.18
N MET A 176 -20.23 7.79 3.38
CA MET A 176 -20.83 8.01 4.70
C MET A 176 -20.77 6.70 5.50
N THR A 177 -21.00 6.76 6.80
CA THR A 177 -21.00 5.58 7.68
C THR A 177 -22.07 4.55 7.35
N ASP A 178 -23.13 4.96 6.64
CA ASP A 178 -24.19 4.08 6.15
C ASP A 178 -23.92 3.49 4.76
N GLY A 179 -22.76 3.80 4.15
CA GLY A 179 -22.37 3.32 2.83
C GLY A 179 -22.91 4.16 1.67
N THR A 180 -23.60 5.28 1.93
CA THR A 180 -23.98 6.20 0.86
C THR A 180 -22.80 7.04 0.38
N ALA A 181 -22.76 7.30 -0.93
CA ALA A 181 -21.72 8.17 -1.49
C ALA A 181 -21.88 9.60 -0.95
N PHE A 182 -20.74 10.25 -0.69
CA PHE A 182 -20.76 11.68 -0.35
C PHE A 182 -21.08 12.52 -1.60
N ASP A 183 -21.96 13.48 -1.45
CA ASP A 183 -22.42 14.33 -2.54
C ASP A 183 -22.27 15.82 -2.17
N TRP A 184 -21.36 16.52 -2.86
CA TRP A 184 -21.14 17.95 -2.72
C TRP A 184 -22.34 18.80 -3.14
N SER A 185 -23.32 18.28 -3.87
CA SER A 185 -24.56 18.97 -4.20
C SER A 185 -25.61 18.89 -3.08
N ASN A 186 -25.43 18.00 -2.11
CA ASN A 186 -26.32 17.83 -0.97
C ASN A 186 -25.98 18.85 0.13
N ALA A 187 -26.87 19.84 0.31
CA ALA A 187 -26.65 20.92 1.26
C ALA A 187 -26.49 20.47 2.72
N GLU A 188 -27.10 19.36 3.13
CA GLU A 188 -26.94 18.84 4.50
C GLU A 188 -25.56 18.19 4.69
N MET A 189 -25.04 17.48 3.70
CA MET A 189 -23.70 16.90 3.75
C MET A 189 -22.62 17.99 3.74
N VAL A 190 -22.82 19.06 3.00
CA VAL A 190 -21.85 20.16 2.85
C VAL A 190 -21.75 21.03 4.10
N LYS A 191 -22.79 21.09 4.96
CA LYS A 191 -22.71 21.84 6.24
C LYS A 191 -21.57 21.37 7.13
N ASP A 192 -21.33 20.07 7.19
CA ASP A 192 -20.18 19.46 7.86
C ASP A 192 -19.66 18.28 7.00
N PRO A 193 -18.79 18.57 6.05
CA PRO A 193 -18.39 17.59 5.02
C PRO A 193 -17.57 16.42 5.58
N TYR A 194 -17.19 16.48 6.84
CA TYR A 194 -16.39 15.46 7.50
C TYR A 194 -17.17 14.67 8.57
N ALA A 195 -18.37 15.10 8.91
CA ALA A 195 -19.23 14.40 9.86
C ALA A 195 -19.81 13.13 9.23
N ASN A 196 -19.96 12.08 10.04
CA ASN A 196 -20.57 10.81 9.64
C ASN A 196 -19.94 10.16 8.38
N ARG A 197 -18.67 10.47 8.10
CA ARG A 197 -17.89 9.82 7.03
C ARG A 197 -17.27 8.51 7.52
N ASP A 198 -16.91 7.65 6.59
CA ASP A 198 -16.11 6.46 6.89
C ASP A 198 -14.94 6.83 7.84
N PRO A 199 -14.78 6.16 8.99
CA PRO A 199 -13.73 6.48 9.96
C PRO A 199 -12.32 6.48 9.37
N ARG A 200 -12.09 5.73 8.29
CA ARG A 200 -10.80 5.67 7.58
C ARG A 200 -10.42 7.00 6.94
N LEU A 201 -11.38 7.87 6.62
CA LEU A 201 -11.09 9.23 6.14
C LEU A 201 -10.18 9.94 7.15
N GLY A 202 -10.64 10.07 8.38
CA GLY A 202 -9.90 10.75 9.43
C GLY A 202 -8.61 10.03 9.85
N MET A 203 -8.41 8.76 9.48
CA MET A 203 -7.15 8.02 9.68
C MET A 203 -6.16 8.19 8.52
N THR A 204 -6.62 8.69 7.38
CA THR A 204 -5.82 8.81 6.16
C THR A 204 -5.48 10.26 5.84
N VAL A 205 -6.40 11.18 6.11
CA VAL A 205 -6.36 12.60 5.71
C VAL A 205 -6.49 13.49 6.92
N VAL A 206 -5.71 14.57 6.96
CA VAL A 206 -5.91 15.70 7.88
C VAL A 206 -6.69 16.77 7.12
N TYR A 207 -7.82 17.18 7.66
CA TYR A 207 -8.74 18.15 7.07
C TYR A 207 -9.03 19.32 8.00
N ASN A 208 -9.71 20.32 7.50
CA ASN A 208 -10.06 21.51 8.27
C ASN A 208 -10.89 21.20 9.52
N GLY A 209 -10.56 21.84 10.63
CA GLY A 209 -11.22 21.62 11.92
C GLY A 209 -10.78 20.39 12.69
N MET A 210 -9.99 19.49 12.09
CA MET A 210 -9.53 18.28 12.74
C MET A 210 -8.60 18.59 13.92
N ALA A 211 -8.67 17.76 14.97
CA ALA A 211 -7.67 17.76 16.02
C ALA A 211 -6.37 17.10 15.53
N TRP A 212 -5.27 17.84 15.63
CA TRP A 212 -3.93 17.36 15.36
C TRP A 212 -3.03 17.67 16.57
N PRO A 213 -2.18 16.76 17.05
CA PRO A 213 -1.47 16.93 18.31
C PRO A 213 -0.63 18.21 18.45
N LYS A 214 -0.16 18.76 17.33
CA LYS A 214 0.69 19.96 17.30
C LYS A 214 -0.07 21.22 16.88
N THR A 215 -1.31 21.10 16.44
CA THR A 215 -2.16 22.20 16.02
C THR A 215 -3.64 21.79 16.08
N THR A 216 -4.40 22.36 17.01
CA THR A 216 -5.81 22.06 17.19
C THR A 216 -6.60 23.37 17.34
N PRO A 217 -7.66 23.56 16.54
CA PRO A 217 -7.98 22.80 15.31
C PRO A 217 -6.97 23.05 14.18
N VAL A 218 -6.92 22.18 13.20
CA VAL A 218 -6.21 22.42 11.93
C VAL A 218 -7.01 23.45 11.12
N GLU A 219 -6.35 24.47 10.59
CA GLU A 219 -6.98 25.58 9.85
C GLU A 219 -6.33 25.66 8.46
N VAL A 220 -6.93 24.99 7.45
CA VAL A 220 -6.39 24.92 6.07
C VAL A 220 -7.03 25.93 5.12
N PHE A 221 -8.00 26.72 5.60
CA PHE A 221 -8.61 27.81 4.82
C PHE A 221 -7.60 28.94 4.57
N GLU A 222 -7.89 29.80 3.59
CA GLU A 222 -7.03 30.95 3.26
C GLU A 222 -6.90 31.90 4.46
N GLY A 223 -5.67 32.21 4.87
CA GLY A 223 -5.38 32.98 6.07
C GLY A 223 -5.34 32.15 7.36
N GLY A 224 -5.71 30.88 7.34
CA GLY A 224 -5.61 29.98 8.46
C GLY A 224 -4.15 29.61 8.79
N LYS A 225 -3.92 29.19 10.05
CA LYS A 225 -2.56 28.90 10.54
C LYS A 225 -1.87 27.70 9.89
N ASN A 226 -2.59 26.90 9.09
CA ASN A 226 -2.08 25.75 8.35
C ASN A 226 -2.40 25.83 6.85
N GLY A 227 -2.94 26.95 6.36
CA GLY A 227 -3.37 27.15 4.98
C GLY A 227 -2.54 28.19 4.22
N GLN A 228 -2.97 28.48 3.00
CA GLN A 228 -2.41 29.57 2.20
C GLN A 228 -2.66 30.93 2.91
N PRO A 229 -1.77 31.92 2.83
CA PRO A 229 -0.60 31.98 1.94
C PRO A 229 0.71 31.49 2.57
N ILE A 230 0.68 30.66 3.61
CA ILE A 230 1.91 30.10 4.19
C ILE A 230 2.67 29.35 3.09
N LYS A 231 3.95 29.68 2.92
CA LYS A 231 4.81 29.04 1.92
C LYS A 231 4.79 27.53 2.11
N ASN A 232 4.56 26.78 1.03
CA ASN A 232 4.45 25.32 1.01
C ASN A 232 3.26 24.75 1.80
N ALA A 233 2.27 25.55 2.19
CA ALA A 233 1.03 25.00 2.70
C ALA A 233 0.30 24.20 1.61
N THR A 234 -0.60 23.31 2.05
CA THR A 234 -1.35 22.48 1.13
C THR A 234 -2.03 23.29 0.03
N THR A 235 -2.00 22.77 -1.18
CA THR A 235 -2.71 23.35 -2.35
C THR A 235 -4.09 22.74 -2.56
N THR A 236 -4.40 21.64 -1.84
CA THR A 236 -5.66 20.91 -1.96
C THR A 236 -6.60 21.14 -0.76
N GLY A 237 -6.14 21.80 0.29
CA GLY A 237 -6.87 21.94 1.55
C GLY A 237 -6.75 20.72 2.47
N TYR A 238 -5.90 19.75 2.12
CA TYR A 238 -5.69 18.51 2.88
C TYR A 238 -4.23 18.25 3.14
N TYR A 239 -3.94 17.56 4.26
CA TYR A 239 -2.63 17.04 4.57
C TYR A 239 -2.69 15.52 4.73
N LEU A 240 -1.55 14.86 4.54
CA LEU A 240 -1.44 13.43 4.75
C LEU A 240 -1.43 13.09 6.24
N ARG A 241 -2.21 12.09 6.65
CA ARG A 241 -2.17 11.52 7.99
C ARG A 241 -1.59 10.10 8.02
N LYS A 242 -1.92 9.31 7.00
CA LYS A 242 -1.46 7.92 6.89
C LYS A 242 0.06 7.86 6.84
N TYR A 243 0.67 7.00 7.64
CA TYR A 243 2.12 6.89 7.87
C TYR A 243 2.78 8.10 8.56
N VAL A 244 2.03 9.11 8.95
CA VAL A 244 2.57 10.25 9.69
C VAL A 244 2.28 10.03 11.17
N ASN A 245 3.30 9.58 11.90
CA ASN A 245 3.23 9.35 13.34
C ASN A 245 3.51 10.65 14.10
N ASN A 246 2.86 10.83 15.25
CA ASN A 246 2.98 12.02 16.10
C ASN A 246 3.90 11.78 17.28
#